data_23e8424f00cdede86017e4d0153564ef
#
_entry.id   23e8424f00cdede86017e4d0153564ef
#
_cell.length_a   1.000
_cell.length_b   1.000
_cell.length_c   1.000
_cell.angle_alpha   90.00
_cell.angle_beta   90.00
_cell.angle_gamma   90.00
#
_symmetry.space_group_name_H-M   'P 1'
#
loop_
_entity.id
_entity.type
_entity.pdbx_description
1 polymer ?
#
loop_
_entity_poly.entity_id
_entity_poly.type
_entity_poly.pdbx_seq_one_letter_code
_entity_poly.pdbx_strand_id
1 'polypeptide(L)'
;ESHFVKAIQTPNAVILLDELSRAHPDAWNILMTVLDYGQRYLRLDESSGSDTIKVADGVTFVATANIGNEYTSTRVMDKALMDRFTIVEMDVLTEQDEATLLGYMFPSVDEVLLGNVAKIATLTRTESNSETARITSGISTRTTVELCGLLYDGFSLEESAEVSIY
;
A
#
# COMPACT_ATOMS: atom_id res chain seq x y z
N GLU A 1 18.45 -5.46 20.50
CA GLU A 1 16.98 -5.51 20.64
C GLU A 1 16.36 -4.94 19.34
N SER A 2 15.43 -5.69 18.71
CA SER A 2 14.86 -5.27 17.43
C SER A 2 13.95 -4.03 17.60
N HIS A 3 13.84 -3.20 16.56
CA HIS A 3 12.93 -2.04 16.57
C HIS A 3 11.47 -2.43 16.81
N PHE A 4 11.05 -3.59 16.30
CA PHE A 4 9.71 -4.11 16.53
C PHE A 4 9.43 -4.40 18.01
N VAL A 5 10.39 -5.03 18.70
CA VAL A 5 10.29 -5.31 20.16
C VAL A 5 10.15 -4.03 20.96
N LYS A 6 10.94 -3.00 20.64
CA LYS A 6 10.82 -1.69 21.32
C LYS A 6 9.48 -1.03 21.04
N ALA A 7 9.02 -1.10 19.79
CA ALA A 7 7.75 -0.47 19.38
C ALA A 7 6.55 -1.09 20.11
N ILE A 8 6.48 -2.43 20.21
CA ILE A 8 5.36 -3.09 20.90
C ILE A 8 5.37 -2.87 22.42
N GLN A 9 6.51 -2.49 23.00
CA GLN A 9 6.64 -2.14 24.43
C GLN A 9 6.40 -0.66 24.72
N THR A 10 6.22 0.17 23.68
CA THR A 10 5.98 1.61 23.83
C THR A 10 4.48 1.87 23.95
N PRO A 11 3.96 2.33 25.09
CA PRO A 11 2.54 2.60 25.25
C PRO A 11 2.00 3.59 24.20
N ASN A 12 0.79 3.33 23.70
CA ASN A 12 0.09 4.14 22.69
C ASN A 12 0.85 4.27 21.34
N ALA A 13 1.82 3.42 21.06
CA ALA A 13 2.48 3.41 19.76
C ALA A 13 1.52 3.00 18.65
N VAL A 14 1.66 3.62 17.47
CA VAL A 14 1.04 3.18 16.22
C VAL A 14 2.12 2.51 15.38
N ILE A 15 1.91 1.24 15.06
CA ILE A 15 2.88 0.42 14.32
C ILE A 15 2.32 0.12 12.93
N LEU A 16 3.00 0.61 11.90
CA LEU A 16 2.68 0.32 10.51
C LEU A 16 3.42 -0.93 10.05
N LEU A 17 2.66 -1.92 9.58
CA LEU A 17 3.16 -3.14 8.93
C LEU A 17 2.94 -2.98 7.42
N ASP A 18 3.90 -2.36 6.76
CA ASP A 18 3.78 -2.07 5.32
C ASP A 18 4.04 -3.32 4.48
N GLU A 19 3.25 -3.48 3.40
CA GLU A 19 3.32 -4.62 2.48
C GLU A 19 3.24 -6.01 3.17
N LEU A 20 2.37 -6.16 4.16
CA LEU A 20 2.27 -7.38 4.98
C LEU A 20 2.08 -8.67 4.14
N SER A 21 1.42 -8.59 2.97
CA SER A 21 1.24 -9.71 2.03
C SER A 21 2.55 -10.24 1.43
N ARG A 22 3.64 -9.46 1.48
CA ARG A 22 4.98 -9.88 1.02
C ARG A 22 5.85 -10.49 2.12
N ALA A 23 5.43 -10.38 3.37
CA ALA A 23 6.19 -10.93 4.49
C ALA A 23 6.30 -12.47 4.42
N HIS A 24 7.35 -13.01 5.03
CA HIS A 24 7.49 -14.45 5.16
C HIS A 24 6.42 -15.02 6.11
N PRO A 25 5.87 -16.23 5.89
CA PRO A 25 4.88 -16.85 6.77
C PRO A 25 5.31 -16.94 8.24
N ASP A 26 6.61 -17.09 8.53
CA ASP A 26 7.11 -17.09 9.90
C ASP A 26 6.88 -15.75 10.61
N ALA A 27 6.96 -14.64 9.89
CA ALA A 27 6.61 -13.32 10.42
C ALA A 27 5.10 -13.23 10.75
N TRP A 28 4.24 -13.84 9.93
CA TRP A 28 2.80 -13.91 10.23
C TRP A 28 2.52 -14.71 11.49
N ASN A 29 3.22 -15.84 11.69
CA ASN A 29 3.09 -16.65 12.93
C ASN A 29 3.45 -15.85 14.19
N ILE A 30 4.48 -15.03 14.11
CA ILE A 30 4.86 -14.11 15.19
C ILE A 30 3.74 -13.09 15.47
N LEU A 31 3.13 -12.54 14.43
CA LEU A 31 2.06 -11.57 14.56
C LEU A 31 0.76 -12.15 15.12
N MET A 32 0.51 -13.45 14.98
CA MET A 32 -0.72 -14.10 15.45
C MET A 32 -0.98 -13.83 16.94
N THR A 33 0.03 -13.97 17.78
CA THR A 33 -0.09 -13.74 19.25
C THR A 33 -0.01 -12.27 19.62
N VAL A 34 0.76 -11.49 18.86
CA VAL A 34 0.90 -10.04 19.07
C VAL A 34 -0.38 -9.28 18.78
N LEU A 35 -1.11 -9.70 17.72
CA LEU A 35 -2.35 -9.07 17.25
C LEU A 35 -3.60 -9.64 17.96
N ASP A 36 -3.49 -10.80 18.59
CA ASP A 36 -4.62 -11.45 19.26
C ASP A 36 -5.11 -10.63 20.45
N TYR A 37 -6.39 -10.24 20.43
CA TYR A 37 -6.97 -9.38 21.47
C TYR A 37 -6.85 -9.94 22.88
N GLY A 38 -6.91 -11.28 23.04
CA GLY A 38 -6.84 -11.96 24.33
C GLY A 38 -5.42 -12.28 24.78
N GLN A 39 -4.42 -12.23 23.92
CA GLN A 39 -3.06 -12.66 24.20
C GLN A 39 -2.07 -11.50 24.26
N ARG A 40 -1.93 -10.73 23.20
CA ARG A 40 -1.11 -9.50 23.15
C ARG A 40 0.33 -9.71 23.67
N TYR A 41 1.05 -10.72 23.17
CA TYR A 41 2.44 -10.97 23.53
C TYR A 41 3.28 -11.46 22.34
N LEU A 42 4.59 -11.20 22.43
CA LEU A 42 5.62 -11.75 21.56
C LEU A 42 6.42 -12.80 22.35
N ARG A 43 6.64 -13.98 21.77
CA ARG A 43 7.50 -15.01 22.31
C ARG A 43 8.82 -15.05 21.56
N LEU A 44 9.94 -15.01 22.30
CA LEU A 44 11.28 -15.14 21.75
C LEU A 44 11.80 -16.54 22.09
N ASP A 45 11.95 -17.40 21.07
CA ASP A 45 12.36 -18.80 21.25
C ASP A 45 13.89 -19.02 21.32
N GLU A 46 14.71 -17.96 21.33
CA GLU A 46 16.17 -18.04 21.11
C GLU A 46 17.04 -18.28 22.36
N SER A 47 16.48 -18.46 23.52
CA SER A 47 17.29 -18.75 24.72
C SER A 47 16.55 -19.61 25.72
N SER A 48 17.30 -20.32 26.54
CA SER A 48 16.85 -21.27 27.58
C SER A 48 15.97 -20.69 28.72
N GLY A 49 15.33 -19.60 28.48
CA GLY A 49 14.25 -18.98 29.22
C GLY A 49 13.42 -18.18 28.25
N SER A 50 12.25 -18.73 27.87
CA SER A 50 11.34 -18.07 26.89
C SER A 50 10.83 -16.75 27.47
N ASP A 51 11.53 -15.65 27.18
CA ASP A 51 11.10 -14.31 27.55
C ASP A 51 9.87 -13.93 26.74
N THR A 52 8.75 -13.84 27.42
CA THR A 52 7.49 -13.38 26.86
C THR A 52 7.40 -11.86 27.01
N ILE A 53 7.36 -11.16 25.89
CA ILE A 53 7.27 -9.69 25.84
C ILE A 53 5.81 -9.31 25.64
N LYS A 54 5.22 -8.66 26.63
CA LYS A 54 3.85 -8.11 26.50
C LYS A 54 3.82 -6.90 25.59
N VAL A 55 2.77 -6.83 24.76
CA VAL A 55 2.42 -5.62 24.02
C VAL A 55 1.88 -4.60 25.01
N ALA A 56 2.43 -3.39 25.01
CA ALA A 56 2.03 -2.31 25.90
C ALA A 56 0.60 -1.84 25.62
N ASP A 57 0.00 -1.21 26.62
CA ASP A 57 -1.37 -0.70 26.50
C ASP A 57 -1.46 0.40 25.44
N GLY A 58 -2.57 0.43 24.69
CA GLY A 58 -2.85 1.41 23.65
C GLY A 58 -2.07 1.22 22.35
N VAL A 59 -1.21 0.19 22.23
CA VAL A 59 -0.52 -0.11 20.97
C VAL A 59 -1.54 -0.50 19.90
N THR A 60 -1.48 0.19 18.76
CA THR A 60 -2.34 -0.02 17.60
C THR A 60 -1.51 -0.45 16.40
N PHE A 61 -2.01 -1.43 15.65
CA PHE A 61 -1.38 -1.90 14.42
C PHE A 61 -2.21 -1.47 13.22
N VAL A 62 -1.52 -0.93 12.22
CA VAL A 62 -2.06 -0.64 10.88
C VAL A 62 -1.25 -1.47 9.90
N ALA A 63 -1.92 -2.12 8.96
CA ALA A 63 -1.24 -2.90 7.93
C ALA A 63 -1.69 -2.48 6.54
N THR A 64 -0.77 -2.50 5.58
CA THR A 64 -1.08 -2.43 4.16
C THR A 64 -0.83 -3.80 3.53
N ALA A 65 -1.68 -4.19 2.60
CA ALA A 65 -1.54 -5.43 1.88
C ALA A 65 -2.20 -5.33 0.50
N ASN A 66 -1.60 -5.95 -0.50
CA ASN A 66 -2.24 -6.18 -1.78
C ASN A 66 -2.90 -7.56 -1.71
N ILE A 67 -4.22 -7.59 -1.74
CA ILE A 67 -5.03 -8.82 -1.63
C ILE A 67 -5.76 -8.99 -2.97
N GLY A 68 -5.40 -10.05 -3.71
CA GLY A 68 -6.02 -10.37 -5.00
C GLY A 68 -5.14 -11.32 -5.81
N ASN A 69 -5.77 -12.07 -6.71
CA ASN A 69 -5.06 -13.02 -7.58
C ASN A 69 -4.24 -12.33 -8.69
N GLU A 70 -4.49 -11.06 -8.94
CA GLU A 70 -3.80 -10.22 -9.92
C GLU A 70 -2.39 -9.80 -9.49
N TYR A 71 -2.07 -9.93 -8.21
CA TYR A 71 -0.75 -9.55 -7.68
C TYR A 71 0.19 -10.75 -7.65
N THR A 72 0.96 -10.94 -8.70
CA THR A 72 1.85 -12.11 -8.91
C THR A 72 2.96 -12.30 -7.88
N SER A 73 3.29 -11.26 -7.12
CA SER A 73 4.34 -11.28 -6.09
C SER A 73 3.80 -11.29 -4.65
N THR A 74 2.48 -11.37 -4.46
CA THR A 74 1.87 -11.44 -3.14
C THR A 74 1.51 -12.87 -2.79
N ARG A 75 1.67 -13.23 -1.53
CA ARG A 75 1.21 -14.51 -1.00
C ARG A 75 -0.26 -14.37 -0.60
N VAL A 76 -1.01 -15.45 -0.76
CA VAL A 76 -2.35 -15.52 -0.17
C VAL A 76 -2.20 -15.42 1.34
N MET A 77 -2.69 -14.35 1.92
CA MET A 77 -2.63 -14.12 3.36
C MET A 77 -3.52 -15.14 4.09
N ASP A 78 -3.02 -15.65 5.20
CA ASP A 78 -3.78 -16.53 6.06
C ASP A 78 -5.05 -15.82 6.56
N LYS A 79 -6.18 -16.51 6.42
CA LYS A 79 -7.48 -16.00 6.89
C LYS A 79 -7.45 -15.68 8.39
N ALA A 80 -6.76 -16.51 9.21
CA ALA A 80 -6.64 -16.27 10.63
C ALA A 80 -5.87 -14.98 10.96
N LEU A 81 -4.90 -14.60 10.13
CA LEU A 81 -4.22 -13.30 10.25
C LEU A 81 -5.15 -12.15 9.85
N MET A 82 -5.88 -12.29 8.75
CA MET A 82 -6.83 -11.27 8.29
C MET A 82 -7.95 -11.03 9.29
N ASP A 83 -8.46 -12.08 9.96
CA ASP A 83 -9.51 -11.99 10.97
C ASP A 83 -9.11 -11.14 12.20
N ARG A 84 -7.82 -10.82 12.36
CA ARG A 84 -7.31 -9.93 13.43
C ARG A 84 -7.31 -8.45 13.07
N PHE A 85 -7.66 -8.12 11.83
CA PHE A 85 -7.75 -6.75 11.34
C PHE A 85 -9.18 -6.39 10.93
N THR A 86 -9.51 -5.12 11.10
CA THR A 86 -10.64 -4.53 10.38
C THR A 86 -10.16 -4.16 8.98
N ILE A 87 -10.71 -4.83 7.97
CA ILE A 87 -10.28 -4.65 6.57
C ILE A 87 -11.03 -3.47 5.96
N VAL A 88 -10.28 -2.56 5.36
CA VAL A 88 -10.78 -1.47 4.54
C VAL A 88 -10.22 -1.66 3.14
N GLU A 89 -11.09 -1.92 2.18
CA GLU A 89 -10.70 -1.98 0.77
C GLU A 89 -10.54 -0.56 0.23
N MET A 90 -9.45 -0.36 -0.52
CA MET A 90 -9.15 0.91 -1.18
C MET A 90 -9.07 0.66 -2.69
N ASP A 91 -10.01 1.22 -3.42
CA ASP A 91 -10.01 1.20 -4.87
C ASP A 91 -9.06 2.27 -5.45
N VAL A 92 -8.77 2.13 -6.76
CA VAL A 92 -8.13 3.20 -7.52
C VAL A 92 -9.05 4.43 -7.57
N LEU A 93 -8.43 5.61 -7.66
CA LEU A 93 -9.19 6.86 -7.77
C LEU A 93 -10.05 6.86 -9.04
N THR A 94 -11.24 7.46 -8.94
CA THR A 94 -12.04 7.78 -10.12
C THR A 94 -11.32 8.85 -10.96
N GLU A 95 -11.66 8.97 -12.24
CA GLU A 95 -11.13 10.03 -13.13
C GLU A 95 -11.27 11.42 -12.48
N GLN A 96 -12.42 11.69 -11.89
CA GLN A 96 -12.71 12.99 -11.27
C GLN A 96 -11.87 13.23 -10.01
N ASP A 97 -11.73 12.22 -9.16
CA ASP A 97 -10.96 12.34 -7.91
C ASP A 97 -9.45 12.46 -8.23
N GLU A 98 -8.97 11.73 -9.25
CA GLU A 98 -7.59 11.81 -9.69
C GLU A 98 -7.27 13.18 -10.32
N ALA A 99 -8.16 13.72 -11.16
CA ALA A 99 -8.01 15.08 -11.70
C ALA A 99 -7.99 16.12 -10.58
N THR A 100 -8.84 15.96 -9.57
CA THR A 100 -8.87 16.85 -8.40
C THR A 100 -7.58 16.78 -7.59
N LEU A 101 -7.05 15.57 -7.35
CA LEU A 101 -5.77 15.37 -6.67
C LEU A 101 -4.63 16.05 -7.44
N LEU A 102 -4.54 15.82 -8.76
CA LEU A 102 -3.50 16.41 -9.61
C LEU A 102 -3.59 17.94 -9.63
N GLY A 103 -4.80 18.50 -9.71
CA GLY A 103 -5.02 19.95 -9.65
C GLY A 103 -4.58 20.57 -8.32
N TYR A 104 -4.80 19.85 -7.21
CA TYR A 104 -4.34 20.28 -5.90
C TYR A 104 -2.81 20.23 -5.77
N MET A 105 -2.17 19.18 -6.31
CA MET A 105 -0.72 19.00 -6.23
C MET A 105 0.05 19.91 -7.19
N PHE A 106 -0.51 20.20 -8.37
CA PHE A 106 0.14 20.93 -9.46
C PHE A 106 -0.70 22.13 -9.95
N PRO A 107 -0.99 23.11 -9.09
CA PRO A 107 -1.94 24.20 -9.38
C PRO A 107 -1.49 25.15 -10.52
N SER A 108 -0.24 25.09 -10.97
CA SER A 108 0.29 25.90 -12.07
C SER A 108 0.27 25.17 -13.42
N VAL A 109 -0.04 23.88 -13.45
CA VAL A 109 -0.21 23.11 -14.67
C VAL A 109 -1.64 23.32 -15.19
N ASP A 110 -1.81 23.38 -16.50
CA ASP A 110 -3.11 23.56 -17.14
C ASP A 110 -4.11 22.48 -16.70
N GLU A 111 -5.28 22.91 -16.22
CA GLU A 111 -6.32 22.02 -15.68
C GLU A 111 -6.83 21.02 -16.74
N VAL A 112 -6.93 21.43 -18.01
CA VAL A 112 -7.36 20.54 -19.10
C VAL A 112 -6.33 19.45 -19.33
N LEU A 113 -5.04 19.78 -19.20
CA LEU A 113 -3.95 18.83 -19.33
C LEU A 113 -3.96 17.81 -18.19
N LEU A 114 -4.14 18.27 -16.95
CA LEU A 114 -4.28 17.39 -15.78
C LEU A 114 -5.49 16.44 -15.90
N GLY A 115 -6.62 16.96 -16.37
CA GLY A 115 -7.83 16.17 -16.65
C GLY A 115 -7.58 15.11 -17.73
N ASN A 116 -6.84 15.44 -18.78
CA ASN A 116 -6.47 14.47 -19.82
C ASN A 116 -5.56 13.35 -19.28
N VAL A 117 -4.62 13.66 -18.38
CA VAL A 117 -3.76 12.66 -17.72
C VAL A 117 -4.62 11.70 -16.89
N ALA A 118 -5.54 12.21 -16.07
CA ALA A 118 -6.45 11.39 -15.27
C ALA A 118 -7.34 10.49 -16.15
N LYS A 119 -7.86 11.03 -17.26
CA LYS A 119 -8.65 10.29 -18.23
C LYS A 119 -7.86 9.16 -18.89
N ILE A 120 -6.62 9.42 -19.32
CA ILE A 120 -5.75 8.41 -19.92
C ILE A 120 -5.48 7.28 -18.89
N ALA A 121 -5.21 7.62 -17.64
CA ALA A 121 -5.01 6.63 -16.58
C ALA A 121 -6.25 5.75 -16.41
N THR A 122 -7.45 6.33 -16.34
CA THR A 122 -8.71 5.60 -16.24
C THR A 122 -8.93 4.67 -17.44
N LEU A 123 -8.68 5.17 -18.65
CA LEU A 123 -8.82 4.37 -19.89
C LEU A 123 -7.84 3.19 -19.92
N THR A 124 -6.58 3.39 -19.52
CA THR A 124 -5.58 2.31 -19.48
C THR A 124 -5.92 1.24 -18.41
N ARG A 125 -6.43 1.65 -17.27
CA ARG A 125 -6.90 0.72 -16.22
C ARG A 125 -8.11 -0.10 -16.70
N THR A 126 -9.05 0.54 -17.38
CA THR A 126 -10.22 -0.14 -17.94
C THR A 126 -9.80 -1.14 -19.03
N GLU A 127 -8.90 -0.75 -19.93
CA GLU A 127 -8.39 -1.62 -20.99
C GLU A 127 -7.61 -2.81 -20.43
N SER A 128 -6.72 -2.59 -19.45
CA SER A 128 -5.91 -3.67 -18.84
C SER A 128 -6.75 -4.72 -18.10
N ASN A 129 -7.94 -4.34 -17.63
CA ASN A 129 -8.87 -5.25 -16.96
C ASN A 129 -9.89 -5.88 -17.90
N SER A 130 -9.84 -5.59 -19.20
CA SER A 130 -10.76 -6.18 -20.18
C SER A 130 -10.32 -7.60 -20.57
N GLU A 131 -11.28 -8.44 -21.00
CA GLU A 131 -10.99 -9.81 -21.50
C GLU A 131 -10.14 -9.78 -22.78
N THR A 132 -10.14 -8.68 -23.50
CA THR A 132 -9.40 -8.47 -24.76
C THR A 132 -8.26 -7.47 -24.61
N ALA A 133 -7.73 -7.34 -23.40
CA ALA A 133 -6.70 -6.36 -23.06
C ALA A 133 -5.51 -6.41 -24.03
N ARG A 134 -5.15 -5.24 -24.56
CA ARG A 134 -3.98 -5.02 -25.43
C ARG A 134 -2.79 -4.46 -24.69
N ILE A 135 -3.00 -4.03 -23.44
CA ILE A 135 -1.99 -3.54 -22.53
C ILE A 135 -1.93 -4.42 -21.28
N THR A 136 -0.75 -4.61 -20.74
CA THR A 136 -0.52 -5.54 -19.62
C THR A 136 -0.88 -4.95 -18.27
N SER A 137 -0.83 -3.61 -18.12
CA SER A 137 -1.16 -2.93 -16.87
C SER A 137 -1.67 -1.51 -17.13
N GLY A 138 -2.60 -1.05 -16.30
CA GLY A 138 -3.04 0.33 -16.31
C GLY A 138 -2.04 1.27 -15.60
N ILE A 139 -2.07 2.54 -15.94
CA ILE A 139 -1.25 3.59 -15.33
C ILE A 139 -1.71 3.79 -13.88
N SER A 140 -0.78 3.72 -12.92
CA SER A 140 -1.06 3.94 -11.51
C SER A 140 -1.21 5.44 -11.18
N THR A 141 -1.88 5.78 -10.07
CA THR A 141 -1.92 7.17 -9.57
C THR A 141 -0.52 7.70 -9.24
N ARG A 142 0.42 6.85 -8.83
CA ARG A 142 1.81 7.24 -8.64
C ARG A 142 2.44 7.71 -9.94
N THR A 143 2.22 6.99 -11.02
CA THR A 143 2.70 7.34 -12.36
C THR A 143 2.10 8.65 -12.87
N THR A 144 0.78 8.90 -12.63
CA THR A 144 0.16 10.18 -13.04
C THR A 144 0.73 11.36 -12.26
N VAL A 145 1.04 11.18 -10.96
CA VAL A 145 1.70 12.20 -10.14
C VAL A 145 3.12 12.47 -10.63
N GLU A 146 3.91 11.44 -10.96
CA GLU A 146 5.26 11.59 -11.53
C GLU A 146 5.23 12.33 -12.87
N LEU A 147 4.32 11.93 -13.77
CA LEU A 147 4.12 12.59 -15.07
C LEU A 147 3.78 14.07 -14.90
N CYS A 148 2.82 14.40 -14.03
CA CYS A 148 2.44 15.78 -13.76
C CYS A 148 3.55 16.57 -13.05
N GLY A 149 4.42 15.92 -12.27
CA GLY A 149 5.62 16.54 -11.72
C GLY A 149 6.58 17.01 -12.82
N LEU A 150 6.80 16.18 -13.84
CA LEU A 150 7.62 16.57 -15.00
C LEU A 150 6.98 17.71 -15.83
N LEU A 151 5.66 17.68 -16.02
CA LEU A 151 4.93 18.79 -16.64
C LEU A 151 5.08 20.10 -15.85
N TYR A 152 5.04 20.02 -14.54
CA TYR A 152 5.25 21.14 -13.64
C TYR A 152 6.67 21.71 -13.77
N ASP A 153 7.67 20.86 -13.97
CA ASP A 153 9.07 21.24 -14.19
C ASP A 153 9.33 21.78 -15.60
N GLY A 154 8.32 21.77 -16.49
CA GLY A 154 8.37 22.39 -17.81
C GLY A 154 8.69 21.44 -18.97
N PHE A 155 8.70 20.12 -18.72
CA PHE A 155 8.80 19.14 -19.80
C PHE A 155 7.50 19.05 -20.60
N SER A 156 7.59 18.66 -21.87
CA SER A 156 6.41 18.41 -22.70
C SER A 156 5.64 17.16 -22.24
N LEU A 157 4.38 17.03 -22.63
CA LEU A 157 3.58 15.83 -22.33
C LEU A 157 4.22 14.57 -22.90
N GLU A 158 4.79 14.64 -24.10
CA GLU A 158 5.43 13.51 -24.78
C GLU A 158 6.66 13.04 -24.00
N GLU A 159 7.59 13.95 -23.66
CA GLU A 159 8.76 13.64 -22.86
C GLU A 159 8.40 13.09 -21.46
N SER A 160 7.41 13.70 -20.81
CA SER A 160 6.93 13.25 -19.49
C SER A 160 6.33 11.86 -19.54
N ALA A 161 5.56 11.54 -20.57
CA ALA A 161 4.96 10.23 -20.77
C ALA A 161 6.02 9.16 -21.10
N GLU A 162 6.99 9.47 -21.95
CA GLU A 162 8.07 8.53 -22.29
C GLU A 162 8.88 8.11 -21.05
N VAL A 163 9.08 9.01 -20.10
CA VAL A 163 9.86 8.72 -18.88
C VAL A 163 9.03 8.01 -17.79
N SER A 164 7.74 8.33 -17.68
CA SER A 164 6.91 7.88 -16.56
C SER A 164 6.14 6.57 -16.83
N ILE A 165 5.92 6.20 -18.08
CA ILE A 165 5.00 5.09 -18.44
C ILE A 165 5.76 3.77 -18.76
N TYR A 166 7.07 3.72 -18.64
CA TYR A 166 7.86 2.48 -18.86
C TYR A 166 8.02 1.62 -17.62
#